data_5d391adf43ac71ec093b32930ddcc142
#
_entry.id   5d391adf43ac71ec093b32930ddcc142
#
_cell.length_a   1.000
_cell.length_b   1.000
_cell.length_c   1.000
_cell.angle_alpha   90.00
_cell.angle_beta   90.00
_cell.angle_gamma   90.00
#
_symmetry.space_group_name_H-M   'P 1'
#
loop_
_entity.id
_entity.type
_entity.pdbx_description
1 polymer ?
#
loop_
_entity_poly.entity_id
_entity_poly.type
_entity_poly.pdbx_seq_one_letter_code
_entity_poly.pdbx_strand_id
1 'polypeptide(L)'
;RAPCGWICPIGTIQDFVTLPKRTKTRPAPNTEEELRKVKPYVFVIVAFLAVWVGFARITGSAGTLEAALGVFVEDAFAPLNPAYILFVVLPQQAEIGLWPTDLSTLWYFTQWGWPLVQMGFVILVFIISIWVPRWFCRWLCPAGWFYSIFSRDAMIGIGRNPARCTPDTCNVCEVVCPMNIRIRKFPYQRMHSPDCIMCLECKSHCPNNAIIIRFS
;
A
#
# COMPACT_ATOMS: atom_id res chain seq x y z
N ARG A 1 -7.99 6.29 -6.74
CA ARG A 1 -7.57 5.54 -5.53
C ARG A 1 -8.64 5.38 -4.43
N ALA A 2 -9.88 5.72 -4.66
CA ALA A 2 -10.96 5.51 -3.68
C ALA A 2 -11.00 4.06 -3.15
N PRO A 3 -10.84 2.99 -3.98
CA PRO A 3 -10.81 1.62 -3.48
C PRO A 3 -9.74 1.37 -2.41
N CYS A 4 -8.59 2.04 -2.49
CA CYS A 4 -7.51 1.90 -1.50
C CYS A 4 -7.89 2.49 -0.13
N GLY A 5 -8.83 3.45 -0.10
CA GLY A 5 -9.28 4.09 1.14
C GLY A 5 -10.44 3.38 1.83
N TRP A 6 -11.28 2.66 1.06
CA TRP A 6 -12.57 2.15 1.53
C TRP A 6 -12.70 0.64 1.49
N ILE A 7 -12.10 -0.01 0.49
CA ILE A 7 -12.31 -1.44 0.21
C ILE A 7 -11.05 -2.26 0.51
N CYS A 8 -9.86 -1.67 0.42
CA CYS A 8 -8.61 -2.42 0.56
C CYS A 8 -8.43 -2.93 2.01
N PRO A 9 -8.47 -4.25 2.24
CA PRO A 9 -8.37 -4.81 3.59
C PRO A 9 -7.02 -4.49 4.24
N ILE A 10 -5.93 -4.45 3.47
CA ILE A 10 -4.60 -4.12 4.01
C ILE A 10 -4.54 -2.68 4.50
N GLY A 11 -5.16 -1.73 3.78
CA GLY A 11 -5.25 -0.35 4.23
C GLY A 11 -6.00 -0.24 5.56
N THR A 12 -7.12 -0.93 5.68
CA THR A 12 -7.94 -0.96 6.89
C THR A 12 -7.20 -1.60 8.07
N ILE A 13 -6.52 -2.74 7.85
CA ILE A 13 -5.74 -3.39 8.91
C ILE A 13 -4.57 -2.50 9.37
N GLN A 14 -3.86 -1.84 8.44
CA GLN A 14 -2.79 -0.89 8.80
C GLN A 14 -3.32 0.26 9.64
N ASP A 15 -4.49 0.81 9.31
CA ASP A 15 -5.11 1.86 10.12
C ASP A 15 -5.46 1.34 11.52
N PHE A 16 -6.01 0.13 11.61
CA PHE A 16 -6.34 -0.50 12.90
C PHE A 16 -5.09 -0.72 13.78
N VAL A 17 -4.02 -1.23 13.17
CA VAL A 17 -2.73 -1.45 13.87
C VAL A 17 -2.09 -0.13 14.33
N THR A 18 -2.37 0.98 13.66
CA THR A 18 -1.85 2.29 14.07
C THR A 18 -2.67 3.00 15.16
N LEU A 19 -3.87 2.51 15.50
CA LEU A 19 -4.75 3.13 16.50
C LEU A 19 -4.12 3.29 17.88
N PRO A 20 -3.38 2.29 18.44
CA PRO A 20 -2.85 2.38 19.80
C PRO A 20 -1.85 3.52 20.00
N LYS A 21 -1.15 3.93 18.93
CA LYS A 21 -0.11 4.96 19.03
C LYS A 21 -0.65 6.34 18.67
N ARG A 22 -0.75 7.20 19.67
CA ARG A 22 -1.22 8.60 19.51
C ARG A 22 -0.25 9.47 18.69
N THR A 23 1.07 9.29 18.89
CA THR A 23 2.11 10.04 18.17
C THR A 23 2.63 9.24 16.99
N LYS A 24 2.23 9.60 15.78
CA LYS A 24 2.66 8.95 14.55
C LYS A 24 3.91 9.61 13.99
N THR A 25 4.90 8.81 13.63
CA THR A 25 6.12 9.31 13.01
C THR A 25 5.83 9.72 11.56
N ARG A 26 6.22 10.94 11.21
CA ARG A 26 6.09 11.47 9.86
C ARG A 26 7.49 11.74 9.32
N PRO A 27 7.89 11.08 8.24
CA PRO A 27 9.16 11.36 7.59
C PRO A 27 9.25 12.81 7.11
N ALA A 28 10.47 13.32 7.06
CA ALA A 28 10.73 14.62 6.47
C ALA A 28 10.22 14.67 5.01
N PRO A 29 9.79 15.83 4.52
CA PRO A 29 9.17 15.95 3.21
C PRO A 29 10.05 15.47 2.05
N ASN A 30 11.36 15.73 2.15
CA ASN A 30 12.31 15.31 1.12
C ASN A 30 12.47 13.79 1.10
N THR A 31 12.57 13.16 2.28
CA THR A 31 12.64 11.69 2.42
C THR A 31 11.35 11.03 1.94
N GLU A 32 10.20 11.63 2.22
CA GLU A 32 8.90 11.13 1.74
C GLU A 32 8.82 11.11 0.22
N GLU A 33 9.30 12.16 -0.44
CA GLU A 33 9.26 12.28 -1.89
C GLU A 33 10.19 11.26 -2.56
N GLU A 34 11.39 11.05 -2.01
CA GLU A 34 12.31 10.03 -2.50
C GLU A 34 11.75 8.61 -2.32
N LEU A 35 11.17 8.31 -1.15
CA LEU A 35 10.55 7.02 -0.90
C LEU A 35 9.36 6.72 -1.82
N ARG A 36 8.61 7.76 -2.21
CA ARG A 36 7.52 7.59 -3.19
C ARG A 36 8.00 7.21 -4.59
N LYS A 37 9.22 7.58 -4.96
CA LYS A 37 9.84 7.20 -6.24
C LYS A 37 10.13 5.70 -6.33
N VAL A 38 10.17 4.98 -5.21
CA VAL A 38 10.38 3.52 -5.18
C VAL A 38 9.22 2.76 -5.83
N LYS A 39 7.97 3.24 -5.69
CA LYS A 39 6.79 2.56 -6.25
C LYS A 39 6.87 2.23 -7.74
N PRO A 40 7.19 3.20 -8.63
CA PRO A 40 7.26 2.90 -10.05
C PRO A 40 8.35 1.88 -10.38
N TYR A 41 9.47 1.89 -9.67
CA TYR A 41 10.52 0.89 -9.87
C TYR A 41 10.05 -0.50 -9.47
N VAL A 42 9.42 -0.64 -8.30
CA VAL A 42 8.84 -1.91 -7.85
C VAL A 42 7.81 -2.40 -8.86
N PHE A 43 6.92 -1.53 -9.33
CA PHE A 43 5.91 -1.90 -10.33
C PHE A 43 6.55 -2.38 -11.64
N VAL A 44 7.55 -1.65 -12.16
CA VAL A 44 8.23 -2.02 -13.42
C VAL A 44 8.96 -3.34 -13.28
N ILE A 45 9.67 -3.58 -12.16
CA ILE A 45 10.37 -4.83 -11.91
C ILE A 45 9.38 -6.01 -11.87
N VAL A 46 8.28 -5.87 -11.13
CA VAL A 46 7.27 -6.93 -11.00
C VAL A 46 6.54 -7.16 -12.33
N ALA A 47 6.22 -6.10 -13.07
CA ALA A 47 5.60 -6.21 -14.40
C ALA A 47 6.54 -6.90 -15.40
N PHE A 48 7.83 -6.55 -15.36
CA PHE A 48 8.84 -7.21 -16.20
C PHE A 48 8.96 -8.70 -15.86
N LEU A 49 9.01 -9.07 -14.58
CA LEU A 49 9.03 -10.46 -14.14
C LEU A 49 7.77 -11.21 -14.61
N ALA A 50 6.59 -10.59 -14.48
CA ALA A 50 5.34 -11.21 -14.93
C ALA A 50 5.33 -11.50 -16.42
N VAL A 51 5.80 -10.55 -17.25
CA VAL A 51 5.91 -10.73 -18.69
C VAL A 51 6.94 -11.80 -19.02
N TRP A 52 8.10 -11.80 -18.38
CA TRP A 52 9.15 -12.80 -18.58
C TRP A 52 8.66 -14.20 -18.26
N VAL A 53 8.05 -14.38 -17.10
CA VAL A 53 7.48 -15.67 -16.69
C VAL A 53 6.38 -16.12 -17.66
N GLY A 54 5.51 -15.20 -18.09
CA GLY A 54 4.49 -15.49 -19.10
C GLY A 54 5.10 -15.98 -20.41
N PHE A 55 6.16 -15.34 -20.89
CA PHE A 55 6.87 -15.74 -22.09
C PHE A 55 7.56 -17.11 -21.93
N ALA A 56 8.22 -17.34 -20.78
CA ALA A 56 8.86 -18.62 -20.49
C ALA A 56 7.86 -19.80 -20.43
N ARG A 57 6.64 -19.57 -19.95
CA ARG A 57 5.57 -20.59 -20.00
C ARG A 57 5.14 -20.93 -21.42
N ILE A 58 5.01 -19.92 -22.29
CA ILE A 58 4.65 -20.14 -23.71
C ILE A 58 5.74 -20.91 -24.44
N THR A 59 7.01 -20.64 -24.15
CA THR A 59 8.16 -21.30 -24.80
C THR A 59 8.53 -22.66 -24.20
N GLY A 60 7.86 -23.09 -23.12
CA GLY A 60 8.13 -24.36 -22.45
C GLY A 60 9.42 -24.41 -21.63
N SER A 61 10.08 -23.25 -21.41
CA SER A 61 11.32 -23.13 -20.62
C SER A 61 11.07 -22.82 -19.13
N ALA A 62 9.82 -22.97 -18.67
CA ALA A 62 9.41 -22.59 -17.32
C ALA A 62 10.11 -23.39 -16.20
N GLY A 63 10.45 -24.66 -16.43
CA GLY A 63 10.96 -25.54 -15.37
C GLY A 63 12.25 -25.06 -14.69
N THR A 64 13.16 -24.43 -15.43
CA THR A 64 14.40 -23.87 -14.86
C THR A 64 14.13 -22.58 -14.10
N LEU A 65 13.15 -21.80 -14.54
CA LEU A 65 12.71 -20.57 -13.87
C LEU A 65 11.91 -20.87 -12.60
N GLU A 66 11.11 -21.93 -12.58
CA GLU A 66 10.38 -22.40 -11.40
C GLU A 66 11.33 -22.73 -10.26
N ALA A 67 12.43 -23.42 -10.54
CA ALA A 67 13.45 -23.72 -9.55
C ALA A 67 14.14 -22.45 -8.99
N ALA A 68 14.31 -21.42 -9.82
CA ALA A 68 15.01 -20.18 -9.42
C ALA A 68 14.12 -19.14 -8.76
N LEU A 69 12.89 -18.98 -9.24
CA LEU A 69 11.98 -17.89 -8.83
C LEU A 69 10.89 -18.35 -7.86
N GLY A 70 10.66 -19.66 -7.71
CA GLY A 70 9.67 -20.21 -6.77
C GLY A 70 8.27 -19.58 -6.96
N VAL A 71 7.73 -19.00 -5.90
CA VAL A 71 6.37 -18.41 -5.88
C VAL A 71 6.17 -17.27 -6.89
N PHE A 72 7.24 -16.58 -7.31
CA PHE A 72 7.14 -15.53 -8.33
C PHE A 72 6.76 -16.04 -9.71
N VAL A 73 6.86 -17.33 -9.94
CA VAL A 73 6.46 -17.96 -11.23
C VAL A 73 4.94 -18.14 -11.28
N GLU A 74 4.29 -18.43 -10.17
CA GLU A 74 2.84 -18.58 -10.14
C GLU A 74 2.14 -17.22 -10.27
N ASP A 75 2.53 -16.27 -9.45
CA ASP A 75 2.04 -14.88 -9.52
C ASP A 75 3.15 -13.91 -9.08
N ALA A 76 3.67 -13.15 -10.01
CA ALA A 76 4.75 -12.19 -9.77
C ALA A 76 4.37 -11.09 -8.75
N PHE A 77 3.07 -10.82 -8.56
CA PHE A 77 2.58 -9.84 -7.58
C PHE A 77 2.28 -10.44 -6.21
N ALA A 78 2.04 -11.75 -6.12
CA ALA A 78 1.62 -12.42 -4.89
C ALA A 78 2.59 -12.22 -3.72
N PRO A 79 3.91 -12.38 -3.87
CA PRO A 79 4.86 -12.24 -2.76
C PRO A 79 4.91 -10.84 -2.16
N LEU A 80 4.58 -9.80 -2.92
CA LEU A 80 4.54 -8.41 -2.47
C LEU A 80 3.13 -7.95 -2.09
N ASN A 81 2.14 -8.84 -2.11
CA ASN A 81 0.76 -8.52 -1.78
C ASN A 81 0.38 -9.09 -0.40
N PRO A 82 0.42 -8.29 0.69
CA PRO A 82 0.05 -8.78 2.01
C PRO A 82 -1.38 -9.32 2.10
N ALA A 83 -2.29 -8.84 1.24
CA ALA A 83 -3.66 -9.35 1.20
C ALA A 83 -3.71 -10.79 0.68
N TYR A 84 -2.97 -11.10 -0.38
CA TYR A 84 -2.88 -12.45 -0.91
C TYR A 84 -2.35 -13.43 0.14
N ILE A 85 -1.30 -13.04 0.84
CA ILE A 85 -0.69 -13.86 1.89
C ILE A 85 -1.69 -14.13 3.02
N LEU A 86 -2.40 -13.11 3.51
CA LEU A 86 -3.34 -13.24 4.64
C LEU A 86 -4.62 -14.01 4.27
N PHE A 87 -5.17 -13.79 3.09
CA PHE A 87 -6.50 -14.32 2.74
C PHE A 87 -6.46 -15.56 1.84
N VAL A 88 -5.32 -15.87 1.24
CA VAL A 88 -5.16 -17.05 0.38
C VAL A 88 -4.14 -18.01 0.95
N VAL A 89 -2.89 -17.57 1.13
CA VAL A 89 -1.81 -18.47 1.55
C VAL A 89 -2.06 -19.04 2.95
N LEU A 90 -2.44 -18.19 3.90
CA LEU A 90 -2.61 -18.59 5.29
C LEU A 90 -3.77 -19.59 5.49
N PRO A 91 -4.99 -19.39 4.90
CA PRO A 91 -6.04 -20.40 4.94
C PRO A 91 -5.68 -21.71 4.24
N GLN A 92 -5.03 -21.65 3.07
CA GLN A 92 -4.57 -22.86 2.36
C GLN A 92 -3.61 -23.69 3.21
N GLN A 93 -2.66 -23.04 3.91
CA GLN A 93 -1.76 -23.74 4.82
C GLN A 93 -2.51 -24.38 5.99
N ALA A 94 -3.55 -23.74 6.50
CA ALA A 94 -4.38 -24.28 7.56
C ALA A 94 -5.17 -25.52 7.11
N GLU A 95 -5.72 -25.53 5.88
CA GLU A 95 -6.46 -26.69 5.33
C GLU A 95 -5.57 -27.90 5.08
N ILE A 96 -4.35 -27.68 4.61
CA ILE A 96 -3.38 -28.78 4.33
C ILE A 96 -2.80 -29.37 5.61
N GLY A 97 -3.07 -28.77 6.78
CA GLY A 97 -2.54 -29.23 8.07
C GLY A 97 -1.01 -29.06 8.20
N LEU A 98 -0.44 -28.28 7.34
CA LEU A 98 0.98 -28.04 7.22
C LEU A 98 1.49 -26.94 8.19
N TRP A 99 0.87 -26.78 9.36
CA TRP A 99 1.47 -25.96 10.42
C TRP A 99 2.65 -26.72 11.04
N PRO A 100 3.80 -26.09 11.23
CA PRO A 100 4.92 -26.71 11.91
C PRO A 100 4.52 -27.06 13.34
N THR A 101 4.07 -28.30 13.57
CA THR A 101 3.77 -28.81 14.89
C THR A 101 5.05 -29.12 15.68
N ASP A 102 6.16 -29.33 14.99
CA ASP A 102 7.46 -29.63 15.56
C ASP A 102 8.58 -28.74 15.00
N LEU A 103 9.53 -28.36 15.88
CA LEU A 103 10.71 -27.56 15.48
C LEU A 103 11.57 -28.25 14.42
N SER A 104 11.49 -29.57 14.30
CA SER A 104 12.20 -30.39 13.31
C SER A 104 11.72 -30.16 11.88
N THR A 105 10.43 -29.76 11.69
CA THR A 105 9.86 -29.45 10.38
C THR A 105 10.27 -28.07 9.86
N LEU A 106 10.76 -27.19 10.71
CA LEU A 106 11.35 -25.91 10.30
C LEU A 106 12.62 -26.07 9.44
N TRP A 107 13.28 -27.23 9.50
CA TRP A 107 14.45 -27.55 8.68
C TRP A 107 14.12 -27.95 7.24
N TYR A 108 12.86 -28.23 6.92
CA TYR A 108 12.44 -28.49 5.54
C TYR A 108 12.26 -27.18 4.76
N PHE A 109 13.32 -26.40 4.70
CA PHE A 109 13.40 -25.11 4.01
C PHE A 109 12.96 -25.16 2.55
N THR A 110 13.03 -26.28 1.88
CA THR A 110 12.67 -26.42 0.47
C THR A 110 11.15 -26.37 0.23
N GLN A 111 10.33 -26.81 1.19
CA GLN A 111 8.86 -26.74 1.06
C GLN A 111 8.26 -25.54 1.81
N TRP A 112 8.92 -25.07 2.89
CA TRP A 112 8.40 -24.02 3.78
C TRP A 112 9.12 -22.67 3.70
N GLY A 113 10.24 -22.58 3.01
CA GLY A 113 11.04 -21.38 2.98
C GLY A 113 10.27 -20.15 2.49
N TRP A 114 9.51 -20.28 1.43
CA TRP A 114 8.76 -19.18 0.85
C TRP A 114 7.56 -18.71 1.70
N PRO A 115 6.69 -19.58 2.22
CA PRO A 115 5.63 -19.17 3.13
C PRO A 115 6.14 -18.46 4.38
N LEU A 116 7.26 -18.93 4.97
CA LEU A 116 7.86 -18.28 6.13
C LEU A 116 8.39 -16.87 5.80
N VAL A 117 9.05 -16.71 4.65
CA VAL A 117 9.52 -15.39 4.19
C VAL A 117 8.34 -14.46 3.95
N GLN A 118 7.27 -14.94 3.33
CA GLN A 118 6.06 -14.17 3.09
C GLN A 118 5.38 -13.75 4.41
N MET A 119 5.27 -14.67 5.37
CA MET A 119 4.73 -14.35 6.70
C MET A 119 5.60 -13.32 7.43
N GLY A 120 6.93 -13.47 7.36
CA GLY A 120 7.88 -12.51 7.90
C GLY A 120 7.70 -11.11 7.28
N PHE A 121 7.47 -11.05 5.96
CA PHE A 121 7.18 -9.79 5.27
C PHE A 121 5.88 -9.14 5.76
N VAL A 122 4.79 -9.92 5.92
CA VAL A 122 3.51 -9.41 6.44
C VAL A 122 3.68 -8.88 7.87
N ILE A 123 4.35 -9.63 8.72
CA ILE A 123 4.63 -9.21 10.11
C ILE A 123 5.44 -7.91 10.10
N LEU A 124 6.47 -7.81 9.26
CA LEU A 124 7.26 -6.60 9.10
C LEU A 124 6.40 -5.40 8.66
N VAL A 125 5.50 -5.63 7.69
CA VAL A 125 4.58 -4.59 7.22
C VAL A 125 3.74 -4.05 8.37
N PHE A 126 3.21 -4.91 9.22
CA PHE A 126 2.37 -4.47 10.34
C PHE A 126 3.18 -3.86 11.48
N ILE A 127 4.36 -4.39 11.81
CA ILE A 127 5.24 -3.82 12.82
C ILE A 127 5.61 -2.38 12.44
N ILE A 128 6.07 -2.14 11.22
CA ILE A 128 6.41 -0.77 10.77
C ILE A 128 5.17 0.14 10.75
N SER A 129 3.99 -0.42 10.43
CA SER A 129 2.74 0.36 10.42
C SER A 129 2.36 0.93 11.78
N ILE A 130 2.84 0.36 12.90
CA ILE A 130 2.63 0.92 14.24
C ILE A 130 3.21 2.34 14.35
N TRP A 131 4.36 2.59 13.72
CA TRP A 131 5.04 3.89 13.78
C TRP A 131 4.67 4.80 12.61
N VAL A 132 4.60 4.23 11.39
CA VAL A 132 4.35 4.99 10.16
C VAL A 132 3.05 4.54 9.53
N PRO A 133 1.97 5.35 9.59
CA PRO A 133 0.68 4.97 9.05
C PRO A 133 0.76 4.74 7.55
N ARG A 134 0.19 3.62 7.11
CA ARG A 134 0.06 3.23 5.69
C ARG A 134 1.36 3.28 4.89
N TRP A 135 2.53 3.03 5.53
CA TRP A 135 3.83 3.12 4.88
C TRP A 135 3.93 2.23 3.64
N PHE A 136 3.42 0.98 3.71
CA PHE A 136 3.41 0.06 2.58
C PHE A 136 2.62 0.66 1.39
N CYS A 137 1.42 1.19 1.63
CA CYS A 137 0.60 1.82 0.60
C CYS A 137 1.23 3.09 0.04
N ARG A 138 2.04 3.80 0.85
CA ARG A 138 2.69 5.06 0.47
C ARG A 138 3.93 4.84 -0.38
N TRP A 139 4.76 3.83 -0.08
CA TRP A 139 6.09 3.71 -0.64
C TRP A 139 6.31 2.46 -1.47
N LEU A 140 5.65 1.34 -1.17
CA LEU A 140 5.96 0.05 -1.76
C LEU A 140 4.86 -0.52 -2.66
N CYS A 141 3.58 -0.28 -2.36
CA CYS A 141 2.47 -0.94 -3.04
C CYS A 141 2.43 -0.65 -4.55
N PRO A 142 2.67 -1.64 -5.43
CA PRO A 142 2.66 -1.47 -6.88
C PRO A 142 1.25 -1.17 -7.42
N ALA A 143 0.22 -1.82 -6.88
CA ALA A 143 -1.17 -1.54 -7.23
C ALA A 143 -1.56 -0.09 -6.90
N GLY A 144 -1.06 0.44 -5.78
CA GLY A 144 -1.25 1.85 -5.41
C GLY A 144 -0.63 2.81 -6.42
N TRP A 145 0.49 2.47 -7.05
CA TRP A 145 1.07 3.27 -8.12
C TRP A 145 0.23 3.20 -9.39
N PHE A 146 -0.18 2.01 -9.80
CA PHE A 146 -1.05 1.82 -10.97
C PHE A 146 -2.34 2.66 -10.85
N TYR A 147 -3.04 2.58 -9.73
CA TYR A 147 -4.23 3.42 -9.50
C TYR A 147 -3.91 4.92 -9.47
N SER A 148 -2.69 5.33 -9.15
CA SER A 148 -2.31 6.75 -9.12
C SER A 148 -2.30 7.39 -10.49
N ILE A 149 -2.02 6.61 -11.54
CA ILE A 149 -2.01 7.09 -12.93
C ILE A 149 -3.41 7.60 -13.30
N PHE A 150 -4.45 6.81 -12.98
CA PHE A 150 -5.84 7.15 -13.29
C PHE A 150 -6.45 8.15 -12.32
N SER A 151 -5.83 8.41 -11.17
CA SER A 151 -6.42 9.31 -10.16
C SER A 151 -6.08 10.78 -10.36
N ARG A 152 -5.16 11.11 -11.27
CA ARG A 152 -4.83 12.51 -11.59
C ARG A 152 -6.01 13.28 -12.13
N ASP A 153 -6.71 12.68 -13.09
CA ASP A 153 -7.81 13.28 -13.83
C ASP A 153 -9.17 12.67 -13.41
N ALA A 154 -9.25 12.19 -12.15
CA ALA A 154 -10.48 11.62 -11.64
C ALA A 154 -11.59 12.67 -11.60
N MET A 155 -12.82 12.29 -11.96
CA MET A 155 -14.00 13.18 -11.98
C MET A 155 -14.35 13.73 -10.60
N ILE A 156 -13.96 13.03 -9.52
CA ILE A 156 -14.22 13.43 -8.14
C ILE A 156 -12.90 13.84 -7.50
N GLY A 157 -12.86 15.01 -6.90
CA GLY A 157 -11.68 15.55 -6.22
C GLY A 157 -12.04 16.25 -4.91
N ILE A 158 -11.00 16.53 -4.12
CA ILE A 158 -11.11 17.32 -2.89
C ILE A 158 -10.64 18.72 -3.19
N GLY A 159 -11.43 19.71 -2.81
CA GLY A 159 -11.11 21.12 -2.89
C GLY A 159 -11.19 21.79 -1.52
N ARG A 160 -10.75 23.06 -1.46
CA ARG A 160 -10.85 23.89 -0.26
C ARG A 160 -11.66 25.15 -0.57
N ASN A 161 -12.47 25.59 0.38
CA ASN A 161 -13.14 26.88 0.28
C ASN A 161 -12.21 27.98 0.82
N PRO A 162 -11.75 28.95 0.00
CA PRO A 162 -10.82 30.00 0.45
C PRO A 162 -11.41 30.89 1.55
N ALA A 163 -12.72 31.12 1.54
CA ALA A 163 -13.39 31.98 2.53
C ALA A 163 -13.41 31.36 3.94
N ARG A 164 -13.31 30.02 4.05
CA ARG A 164 -13.37 29.31 5.34
C ARG A 164 -12.02 28.73 5.76
N CYS A 165 -11.08 28.60 4.83
CA CYS A 165 -9.78 28.01 5.08
C CYS A 165 -8.77 29.06 5.57
N THR A 166 -8.19 28.87 6.74
CA THR A 166 -7.11 29.69 7.31
C THR A 166 -5.79 28.92 7.26
N PRO A 167 -5.09 28.89 6.11
CA PRO A 167 -3.94 28.01 5.90
C PRO A 167 -2.73 28.39 6.79
N ASP A 168 -2.62 29.64 7.22
CA ASP A 168 -1.48 30.13 8.00
C ASP A 168 -1.51 29.64 9.44
N THR A 169 -2.69 29.49 10.01
CA THR A 169 -2.87 29.10 11.41
C THR A 169 -3.34 27.65 11.59
N CYS A 170 -3.91 27.02 10.55
CA CYS A 170 -4.50 25.70 10.64
C CYS A 170 -3.79 24.68 9.73
N ASN A 171 -3.37 23.55 10.31
CA ASN A 171 -2.75 22.44 9.60
C ASN A 171 -3.44 21.07 9.83
N VAL A 172 -4.63 21.06 10.43
CA VAL A 172 -5.35 19.85 10.86
C VAL A 172 -5.50 18.85 9.70
N CYS A 173 -5.89 19.30 8.50
CA CYS A 173 -6.08 18.44 7.34
C CYS A 173 -4.80 17.68 6.92
N GLU A 174 -3.62 18.26 7.13
CA GLU A 174 -2.34 17.60 6.87
C GLU A 174 -1.96 16.65 8.00
N VAL A 175 -2.29 17.03 9.25
CA VAL A 175 -2.01 16.21 10.42
C VAL A 175 -2.85 14.94 10.47
N VAL A 176 -4.09 14.97 10.05
CA VAL A 176 -4.95 13.77 10.03
C VAL A 176 -4.75 12.89 8.78
N CYS A 177 -4.08 13.40 7.75
CA CYS A 177 -3.92 12.68 6.48
C CYS A 177 -3.05 11.43 6.64
N PRO A 178 -3.58 10.21 6.44
CA PRO A 178 -2.81 8.97 6.57
C PRO A 178 -1.77 8.83 5.45
N MET A 179 -1.98 9.50 4.31
CA MET A 179 -1.06 9.49 3.17
C MET A 179 0.00 10.61 3.22
N ASN A 180 0.03 11.39 4.29
CA ASN A 180 0.97 12.50 4.49
C ASN A 180 1.03 13.49 3.30
N ILE A 181 -0.14 13.85 2.78
CA ILE A 181 -0.26 14.79 1.66
C ILE A 181 -0.30 16.22 2.21
N ARG A 182 0.51 17.10 1.62
CA ARG A 182 0.52 18.53 1.95
C ARG A 182 -0.61 19.25 1.25
N ILE A 183 -1.82 19.16 1.80
CA ILE A 183 -3.04 19.67 1.21
C ILE A 183 -2.99 21.19 0.98
N ARG A 184 -2.30 21.92 1.87
CA ARG A 184 -2.18 23.39 1.79
C ARG A 184 -1.36 23.89 0.60
N LYS A 185 -0.45 23.07 0.05
CA LYS A 185 0.34 23.42 -1.13
C LYS A 185 -0.45 23.38 -2.45
N PHE A 186 -1.59 22.70 -2.47
CA PHE A 186 -2.42 22.60 -3.67
C PHE A 186 -3.36 23.79 -3.82
N PRO A 187 -3.81 24.11 -5.06
CA PRO A 187 -4.79 25.14 -5.32
C PRO A 187 -6.10 24.88 -4.55
N TYR A 188 -6.82 25.95 -4.25
CA TYR A 188 -8.10 25.86 -3.53
C TYR A 188 -9.17 25.10 -4.30
N GLN A 189 -9.17 25.23 -5.65
CA GLN A 189 -10.16 24.62 -6.49
C GLN A 189 -10.12 23.10 -6.41
N ARG A 190 -8.95 22.50 -6.52
CA ARG A 190 -8.79 21.06 -6.53
C ARG A 190 -7.39 20.63 -6.10
N MET A 191 -7.35 19.56 -5.33
CA MET A 191 -6.12 18.89 -4.96
C MET A 191 -5.78 17.82 -6.01
N HIS A 192 -4.75 18.07 -6.82
CA HIS A 192 -4.25 17.15 -7.86
C HIS A 192 -3.20 16.18 -7.32
N SER A 193 -3.43 15.58 -6.15
CA SER A 193 -2.48 14.60 -5.63
C SER A 193 -2.83 13.19 -6.10
N PRO A 194 -1.94 12.53 -6.86
CA PRO A 194 -2.15 11.15 -7.31
C PRO A 194 -2.16 10.15 -6.15
N ASP A 195 -1.69 10.53 -4.98
CA ASP A 195 -1.65 9.69 -3.79
C ASP A 195 -2.89 9.80 -2.90
N CYS A 196 -3.84 10.68 -3.22
CA CYS A 196 -5.06 10.82 -2.45
C CYS A 196 -5.96 9.58 -2.57
N ILE A 197 -6.27 8.94 -1.43
CA ILE A 197 -7.13 7.75 -1.35
C ILE A 197 -8.60 8.07 -1.08
N MET A 198 -8.98 9.34 -1.05
CA MET A 198 -10.36 9.79 -0.79
C MET A 198 -10.96 9.25 0.52
N CYS A 199 -10.16 9.09 1.56
CA CYS A 199 -10.64 8.63 2.87
C CYS A 199 -11.51 9.66 3.61
N LEU A 200 -11.50 10.91 3.20
CA LEU A 200 -12.27 12.04 3.74
C LEU A 200 -11.95 12.43 5.19
N GLU A 201 -10.91 11.87 5.80
CA GLU A 201 -10.46 12.24 7.15
C GLU A 201 -10.16 13.73 7.28
N CYS A 202 -9.58 14.35 6.26
CA CYS A 202 -9.34 15.79 6.22
C CYS A 202 -10.63 16.61 6.26
N LYS A 203 -11.75 16.06 5.75
CA LYS A 203 -13.06 16.72 5.78
C LYS A 203 -13.73 16.57 7.14
N SER A 204 -13.73 15.36 7.71
CA SER A 204 -14.37 15.08 9.00
C SER A 204 -13.72 15.85 10.15
N HIS A 205 -12.40 16.07 10.11
CA HIS A 205 -11.66 16.76 11.14
C HIS A 205 -11.45 18.27 10.88
N CYS A 206 -12.01 18.81 9.79
CA CYS A 206 -11.84 20.23 9.47
C CYS A 206 -12.70 21.13 10.39
N PRO A 207 -12.12 21.94 11.26
CA PRO A 207 -12.87 22.75 12.23
C PRO A 207 -13.78 23.78 11.55
N ASN A 208 -13.36 24.29 10.40
CA ASN A 208 -14.08 25.34 9.67
C ASN A 208 -14.96 24.79 8.52
N ASN A 209 -15.08 23.46 8.39
CA ASN A 209 -15.76 22.82 7.26
C ASN A 209 -15.34 23.38 5.88
N ALA A 210 -14.04 23.71 5.75
CA ALA A 210 -13.50 24.31 4.55
C ALA A 210 -13.22 23.28 3.42
N ILE A 211 -13.18 21.97 3.74
CA ILE A 211 -12.92 20.90 2.78
C ILE A 211 -14.23 20.50 2.10
N ILE A 212 -14.22 20.57 0.77
CA ILE A 212 -15.38 20.26 -0.07
C ILE A 212 -15.03 19.19 -1.10
N ILE A 213 -16.00 18.34 -1.44
CA ILE A 213 -15.90 17.40 -2.56
C ILE A 213 -16.34 18.17 -3.80
N ARG A 214 -15.55 18.09 -4.85
CA ARG A 214 -15.85 18.70 -6.14
C ARG A 214 -15.95 17.66 -7.23
N PHE A 215 -16.92 17.83 -8.09
CA PHE A 215 -17.06 17.12 -9.35
C PHE A 215 -16.46 18.00 -10.44
N SER A 216 -15.64 17.42 -11.28
CA SER A 216 -14.99 18.10 -12.41
C SER A 216 -15.75 17.81 -13.68
#